data_9dc3a3d97004d526e9f8fecd2c73c5ec
#
_entry.id   9dc3a3d97004d526e9f8fecd2c73c5ec
#
_cell.length_a   1.000
_cell.length_b   1.000
_cell.length_c   1.000
_cell.angle_alpha   90.00
_cell.angle_beta   90.00
_cell.angle_gamma   90.00
#
_symmetry.space_group_name_H-M   'P 1'
#
loop_
_entity.id
_entity.type
_entity.pdbx_description
1 polymer ?
#
loop_
_entity_poly.entity_id
_entity_poly.type
_entity_poly.pdbx_seq_one_letter_code
_entity_poly.pdbx_strand_id
1 'polypeptide(L)'
;MKPVHSIFAFFLYVSLILVSGCTNKQEKKETQADPTNIGSEHSHAGVAMLPNEVKAEAPDAKTKIEQGYALPNETGNAAQSPINIISSKTSNEKQEQLTFSFQTYIEAAENLGHTIQVDFKPGSSCLVNGNQYSTRQFHFHTPSEHLIDGMTFPMEMHIVSVLNDSNISSPSYVVVGILFKMGAENKFIKEFLNKIPHEEGGKTELKSGEANLQDLLMLIPKDQQHSYYTYHGSLTTPPYTETVHWVIVKSVVEASEDQIMAIEKLEGNNARHVQALHDRKVYSQE
;
A
#
# COMPACT_ATOMS: atom_id res chain seq x y z
N MET A 1 -12.26 39.23 36.08
CA MET A 1 -12.81 38.13 35.27
C MET A 1 -11.67 37.25 34.84
N LYS A 2 -11.56 36.03 35.37
CA LYS A 2 -10.50 35.06 35.11
C LYS A 2 -10.91 34.17 33.95
N PRO A 3 -10.00 33.76 33.02
CA PRO A 3 -10.34 32.82 32.00
C PRO A 3 -10.31 31.38 32.53
N VAL A 4 -11.33 30.62 32.16
CA VAL A 4 -11.50 29.19 32.47
C VAL A 4 -10.69 28.39 31.49
N HIS A 5 -9.73 27.60 31.98
CA HIS A 5 -8.99 26.61 31.22
C HIS A 5 -9.81 25.32 31.12
N SER A 6 -10.22 24.95 29.93
CA SER A 6 -10.84 23.66 29.64
C SER A 6 -9.75 22.68 29.24
N ILE A 7 -9.53 21.70 30.12
CA ILE A 7 -8.61 20.59 29.87
C ILE A 7 -9.42 19.48 29.18
N PHE A 8 -9.20 19.22 27.91
CA PHE A 8 -9.71 18.02 27.25
C PHE A 8 -8.70 16.88 27.43
N ALA A 9 -9.08 15.92 28.25
CA ALA A 9 -8.36 14.67 28.42
C ALA A 9 -8.70 13.71 27.26
N PHE A 10 -7.71 13.35 26.47
CA PHE A 10 -7.82 12.29 25.48
C PHE A 10 -7.67 10.94 26.18
N PHE A 11 -8.73 10.13 26.16
CA PHE A 11 -8.69 8.74 26.62
C PHE A 11 -8.05 7.87 25.55
N LEU A 12 -6.86 7.36 25.89
CA LEU A 12 -6.18 6.30 25.14
C LEU A 12 -6.81 4.96 25.58
N TYR A 13 -7.51 4.28 24.67
CA TYR A 13 -7.95 2.91 24.91
C TYR A 13 -6.79 1.95 24.53
N VAL A 14 -6.09 1.49 25.56
CA VAL A 14 -5.15 0.37 25.45
C VAL A 14 -5.92 -0.90 25.77
N SER A 15 -6.19 -1.73 24.79
CA SER A 15 -6.75 -3.07 24.98
C SER A 15 -5.64 -4.03 25.37
N LEU A 16 -5.57 -4.32 26.67
CA LEU A 16 -4.70 -5.33 27.26
C LEU A 16 -5.30 -6.71 27.00
N ILE A 17 -4.75 -7.51 26.12
CA ILE A 17 -5.09 -8.93 25.94
C ILE A 17 -4.24 -9.72 26.92
N LEU A 18 -4.84 -10.22 27.96
CA LEU A 18 -4.26 -11.21 28.88
C LEU A 18 -4.26 -12.58 28.20
N VAL A 19 -3.09 -13.06 27.81
CA VAL A 19 -2.90 -14.46 27.42
C VAL A 19 -2.59 -15.26 28.68
N SER A 20 -3.54 -16.10 29.08
CA SER A 20 -3.39 -17.07 30.15
C SER A 20 -2.54 -18.25 29.66
N GLY A 21 -1.37 -18.42 30.23
CA GLY A 21 -0.49 -19.55 29.94
C GLY A 21 -0.98 -20.84 30.63
N CYS A 22 -1.12 -21.91 29.85
CA CYS A 22 -1.13 -23.27 30.36
C CYS A 22 0.20 -23.94 30.04
N THR A 23 0.98 -24.16 31.07
CA THR A 23 2.18 -25.01 31.03
C THR A 23 1.77 -26.48 31.08
N ASN A 24 2.15 -27.26 30.10
CA ASN A 24 2.18 -28.71 30.20
C ASN A 24 3.60 -29.21 29.93
N LYS A 25 4.25 -29.69 31.01
CA LYS A 25 5.49 -30.47 30.97
C LYS A 25 5.15 -31.88 30.48
N GLN A 26 5.84 -32.35 29.46
CA GLN A 26 6.05 -33.80 29.29
C GLN A 26 7.49 -34.09 28.89
N GLU A 27 8.03 -35.10 29.58
CA GLU A 27 9.41 -35.53 29.65
C GLU A 27 9.95 -36.13 28.35
N LYS A 28 11.25 -35.96 28.15
CA LYS A 28 12.08 -36.66 27.17
C LYS A 28 12.19 -38.15 27.53
N LYS A 29 12.07 -39.02 26.53
CA LYS A 29 12.71 -40.31 26.48
C LYS A 29 13.54 -40.43 25.22
N GLU A 30 14.84 -40.45 25.41
CA GLU A 30 15.81 -40.86 24.40
C GLU A 30 15.72 -42.37 24.21
N THR A 31 15.74 -42.82 22.96
CA THR A 31 16.14 -44.18 22.60
C THR A 31 16.98 -44.11 21.33
N GLN A 32 18.25 -44.49 21.48
CA GLN A 32 19.17 -44.82 20.42
C GLN A 32 18.68 -46.02 19.61
N ALA A 33 18.89 -46.01 18.31
CA ALA A 33 18.99 -47.22 17.50
C ALA A 33 19.91 -46.97 16.29
N ASP A 34 20.70 -47.96 16.08
CA ASP A 34 21.87 -48.29 15.29
C ASP A 34 21.56 -48.38 13.76
N PRO A 35 22.56 -48.15 12.89
CA PRO A 35 22.38 -48.17 11.44
C PRO A 35 22.77 -49.54 10.90
N THR A 36 21.94 -50.10 10.05
CA THR A 36 22.28 -50.96 8.88
C THR A 36 21.06 -51.69 8.41
N ASN A 37 20.54 -51.42 7.27
CA ASN A 37 20.34 -52.46 6.24
C ASN A 37 19.88 -51.84 4.89
N ILE A 38 20.58 -52.25 3.85
CA ILE A 38 20.29 -51.96 2.46
C ILE A 38 19.32 -53.02 1.97
N GLY A 39 18.21 -52.63 1.39
CA GLY A 39 17.30 -53.55 0.74
C GLY A 39 16.35 -52.81 -0.20
N SER A 40 16.64 -52.92 -1.48
CA SER A 40 15.81 -52.50 -2.59
C SER A 40 14.56 -53.33 -2.70
N GLU A 41 13.38 -52.68 -2.78
CA GLU A 41 12.25 -53.27 -3.51
C GLU A 41 11.30 -52.13 -3.97
N HIS A 42 11.17 -52.02 -5.29
CA HIS A 42 10.17 -51.22 -5.95
C HIS A 42 8.80 -51.89 -5.80
N SER A 43 7.86 -51.21 -5.14
CA SER A 43 6.45 -51.55 -5.30
C SER A 43 5.70 -50.27 -5.72
N HIS A 44 5.24 -50.27 -6.98
CA HIS A 44 4.28 -49.31 -7.48
C HIS A 44 2.94 -49.46 -6.74
N ALA A 45 2.68 -48.57 -5.80
CA ALA A 45 1.33 -48.40 -5.27
C ALA A 45 0.62 -47.39 -6.17
N GLY A 46 -0.45 -47.82 -6.83
CA GLY A 46 -1.24 -47.03 -7.74
C GLY A 46 -1.83 -45.80 -7.05
N VAL A 47 -1.51 -44.63 -7.60
CA VAL A 47 -2.20 -43.40 -7.27
C VAL A 47 -3.61 -43.51 -7.84
N ALA A 48 -4.62 -43.58 -6.95
CA ALA A 48 -6.02 -43.46 -7.34
C ALA A 48 -6.21 -42.11 -8.02
N MET A 49 -6.55 -42.10 -9.32
CA MET A 49 -6.95 -40.93 -10.04
C MET A 49 -8.20 -40.35 -9.39
N LEU A 50 -8.11 -39.15 -8.86
CA LEU A 50 -9.27 -38.32 -8.53
C LEU A 50 -10.00 -37.96 -9.85
N PRO A 51 -11.33 -38.07 -9.90
CA PRO A 51 -12.08 -37.81 -11.12
C PRO A 51 -12.10 -36.27 -11.40
N ASN A 52 -11.67 -35.96 -12.62
CA ASN A 52 -11.91 -34.67 -13.30
C ASN A 52 -11.50 -33.39 -12.55
N GLU A 53 -10.20 -33.12 -12.46
CA GLU A 53 -9.75 -31.75 -12.54
C GLU A 53 -10.11 -31.21 -13.93
N VAL A 54 -11.13 -30.35 -13.97
CA VAL A 54 -11.35 -29.46 -15.10
C VAL A 54 -10.08 -28.62 -15.16
N LYS A 55 -9.16 -28.91 -16.08
CA LYS A 55 -8.05 -28.02 -16.40
C LYS A 55 -8.67 -26.73 -16.89
N ALA A 56 -8.79 -25.73 -16.00
CA ALA A 56 -9.05 -24.38 -16.42
C ALA A 56 -7.90 -24.02 -17.36
N GLU A 57 -8.17 -23.81 -18.64
CA GLU A 57 -7.18 -23.33 -19.58
C GLU A 57 -6.59 -22.05 -19.01
N ALA A 58 -5.26 -21.95 -18.93
CA ALA A 58 -4.62 -20.73 -18.49
C ALA A 58 -5.06 -19.59 -19.41
N PRO A 59 -5.52 -18.45 -18.87
CA PRO A 59 -5.96 -17.34 -19.69
C PRO A 59 -4.84 -16.93 -20.65
N ASP A 60 -5.22 -16.51 -21.86
CA ASP A 60 -4.25 -16.00 -22.84
C ASP A 60 -3.57 -14.71 -22.32
N ALA A 61 -2.49 -14.30 -22.95
CA ALA A 61 -1.71 -13.14 -22.48
C ALA A 61 -2.55 -11.84 -22.44
N LYS A 62 -3.51 -11.69 -23.40
CA LYS A 62 -4.39 -10.53 -23.45
C LYS A 62 -5.36 -10.53 -22.26
N THR A 63 -5.98 -11.66 -21.98
CA THR A 63 -6.87 -11.82 -20.83
C THR A 63 -6.13 -11.55 -19.52
N LYS A 64 -4.89 -12.03 -19.40
CA LYS A 64 -4.05 -11.76 -18.23
C LYS A 64 -3.76 -10.28 -18.04
N ILE A 65 -3.41 -9.55 -19.12
CA ILE A 65 -3.19 -8.11 -19.06
C ILE A 65 -4.50 -7.40 -18.67
N GLU A 66 -5.61 -7.74 -19.29
CA GLU A 66 -6.90 -7.11 -19.03
C GLU A 66 -7.40 -7.32 -17.61
N GLN A 67 -7.16 -8.49 -17.04
CA GLN A 67 -7.55 -8.84 -15.67
C GLN A 67 -6.49 -8.44 -14.64
N GLY A 68 -5.26 -8.11 -15.10
CA GLY A 68 -4.12 -7.77 -14.23
C GLY A 68 -3.73 -8.90 -13.30
N TYR A 69 -3.97 -10.15 -13.70
CA TYR A 69 -3.76 -11.31 -12.83
C TYR A 69 -4.49 -11.20 -11.48
N ALA A 70 -5.64 -10.50 -11.48
CA ALA A 70 -6.42 -10.30 -10.27
C ALA A 70 -6.79 -11.64 -9.62
N LEU A 71 -6.55 -11.74 -8.32
CA LEU A 71 -7.00 -12.85 -7.52
C LEU A 71 -8.51 -12.72 -7.20
N PRO A 72 -9.17 -13.82 -6.80
CA PRO A 72 -10.52 -13.73 -6.26
C PRO A 72 -10.61 -12.68 -5.15
N ASN A 73 -11.71 -11.96 -5.10
CA ASN A 73 -11.94 -10.96 -4.07
C ASN A 73 -12.10 -11.64 -2.70
N GLU A 74 -11.09 -11.50 -1.86
CA GLU A 74 -11.02 -12.14 -0.54
C GLU A 74 -12.08 -11.61 0.43
N THR A 75 -12.54 -10.38 0.24
CA THR A 75 -13.52 -9.73 1.13
C THR A 75 -14.97 -9.93 0.70
N GLY A 76 -15.20 -10.40 -0.54
CA GLY A 76 -16.53 -10.47 -1.14
C GLY A 76 -17.11 -9.12 -1.57
N ASN A 77 -16.36 -8.02 -1.41
CA ASN A 77 -16.77 -6.67 -1.77
C ASN A 77 -16.39 -6.34 -3.22
N ALA A 78 -17.12 -5.44 -3.88
CA ALA A 78 -16.97 -5.18 -5.32
C ALA A 78 -16.02 -4.03 -5.67
N ALA A 79 -15.64 -3.18 -4.68
CA ALA A 79 -14.84 -1.98 -4.92
C ALA A 79 -13.45 -2.05 -4.26
N GLN A 80 -12.79 -3.19 -4.40
CA GLN A 80 -11.48 -3.42 -3.78
C GLN A 80 -10.31 -2.82 -4.58
N SER A 81 -9.20 -2.51 -3.89
CA SER A 81 -7.93 -2.01 -4.42
C SER A 81 -6.76 -2.91 -3.93
N PRO A 82 -5.61 -2.92 -4.63
CA PRO A 82 -5.31 -2.21 -5.88
C PRO A 82 -5.96 -2.84 -7.12
N ILE A 83 -5.81 -2.21 -8.29
CA ILE A 83 -6.31 -2.73 -9.57
C ILE A 83 -5.23 -2.68 -10.66
N ASN A 84 -5.45 -3.43 -11.76
CA ASN A 84 -4.73 -3.20 -12.99
C ASN A 84 -5.45 -2.13 -13.82
N ILE A 85 -4.81 -1.01 -14.06
CA ILE A 85 -5.34 0.06 -14.90
C ILE A 85 -4.99 -0.25 -16.35
N ILE A 86 -5.99 -0.53 -17.17
CA ILE A 86 -5.81 -0.72 -18.61
C ILE A 86 -5.99 0.64 -19.30
N SER A 87 -4.90 1.26 -19.72
CA SER A 87 -4.88 2.63 -20.25
C SER A 87 -5.83 2.83 -21.44
N SER A 88 -5.90 1.85 -22.34
CA SER A 88 -6.80 1.87 -23.50
C SER A 88 -8.28 1.71 -23.17
N LYS A 89 -8.63 1.35 -21.93
CA LYS A 89 -10.00 1.13 -21.45
C LYS A 89 -10.48 2.21 -20.48
N THR A 90 -9.65 3.21 -20.19
CA THR A 90 -10.03 4.31 -19.32
C THR A 90 -11.05 5.21 -20.00
N SER A 91 -11.94 5.79 -19.20
CA SER A 91 -12.92 6.78 -19.66
C SER A 91 -12.28 8.16 -19.70
N ASN A 92 -12.42 8.83 -20.84
CA ASN A 92 -12.06 10.25 -21.00
C ASN A 92 -13.27 11.17 -20.72
N GLU A 93 -14.34 10.66 -20.10
CA GLU A 93 -15.43 11.51 -19.64
C GLU A 93 -14.84 12.59 -18.73
N LYS A 94 -15.18 13.84 -19.05
CA LYS A 94 -14.64 14.99 -18.31
C LYS A 94 -15.10 14.92 -16.86
N GLN A 95 -14.16 14.60 -15.98
CA GLN A 95 -14.34 14.68 -14.53
C GLN A 95 -13.99 16.12 -14.09
N GLU A 96 -14.44 16.50 -12.91
CA GLU A 96 -13.88 17.69 -12.26
C GLU A 96 -12.37 17.48 -12.09
N GLN A 97 -11.60 18.43 -12.60
CA GLN A 97 -10.15 18.37 -12.47
C GLN A 97 -9.79 18.44 -10.99
N LEU A 98 -9.13 17.39 -10.50
CA LEU A 98 -8.64 17.39 -9.14
C LEU A 98 -7.44 18.35 -9.05
N THR A 99 -7.58 19.35 -8.22
CA THR A 99 -6.46 20.24 -7.89
C THR A 99 -5.90 19.83 -6.55
N PHE A 100 -4.61 19.48 -6.52
CA PHE A 100 -3.92 19.12 -5.30
C PHE A 100 -3.04 20.28 -4.84
N SER A 101 -3.24 20.70 -3.61
CA SER A 101 -2.32 21.61 -2.93
C SER A 101 -2.02 21.04 -1.57
N PHE A 102 -0.78 20.58 -1.39
CA PHE A 102 -0.31 20.04 -0.13
C PHE A 102 0.32 21.14 0.71
N GLN A 103 -0.17 21.29 1.91
CA GLN A 103 0.48 22.05 2.99
C GLN A 103 0.83 21.06 4.09
N THR A 104 2.08 20.65 4.17
CA THR A 104 2.51 19.56 5.04
C THR A 104 3.54 20.01 6.06
N TYR A 105 3.41 19.49 7.26
CA TYR A 105 4.31 19.64 8.38
C TYR A 105 4.78 18.26 8.79
N ILE A 106 6.03 17.95 8.48
CA ILE A 106 6.60 16.62 8.74
C ILE A 106 6.69 16.33 10.24
N GLU A 107 6.48 15.09 10.63
CA GLU A 107 6.61 14.63 12.02
C GLU A 107 7.75 13.65 12.16
N ALA A 108 7.60 12.44 11.64
CA ALA A 108 8.56 11.37 11.88
C ALA A 108 8.54 10.32 10.76
N ALA A 109 9.64 9.59 10.62
CA ALA A 109 9.71 8.34 9.88
C ALA A 109 9.61 7.17 10.84
N GLU A 110 8.81 6.17 10.47
CA GLU A 110 8.56 4.96 11.25
C GLU A 110 8.82 3.70 10.42
N ASN A 111 9.37 2.69 11.07
CA ASN A 111 9.43 1.34 10.53
C ASN A 111 8.36 0.51 11.23
N LEU A 112 7.28 0.19 10.53
CA LEU A 112 6.17 -0.61 11.06
C LEU A 112 6.35 -2.12 10.83
N GLY A 113 7.51 -2.55 10.34
CA GLY A 113 7.86 -3.93 10.01
C GLY A 113 7.31 -4.39 8.67
N HIS A 114 6.08 -4.05 8.37
CA HIS A 114 5.40 -4.39 7.11
C HIS A 114 5.31 -3.21 6.13
N THR A 115 5.68 -2.02 6.54
CA THR A 115 5.79 -0.81 5.68
C THR A 115 6.65 0.25 6.37
N ILE A 116 7.21 1.12 5.55
CA ILE A 116 7.89 2.34 5.99
C ILE A 116 6.91 3.48 5.82
N GLN A 117 6.64 4.18 6.91
CA GLN A 117 5.69 5.29 6.97
C GLN A 117 6.36 6.58 7.40
N VAL A 118 5.92 7.68 6.83
CA VAL A 118 6.32 9.04 7.26
C VAL A 118 5.07 9.83 7.61
N ASP A 119 4.99 10.24 8.86
CA ASP A 119 3.84 10.93 9.42
C ASP A 119 3.93 12.44 9.26
N PHE A 120 2.76 13.06 9.16
CA PHE A 120 2.59 14.51 9.18
C PHE A 120 1.89 14.97 10.44
N LYS A 121 2.33 16.12 10.96
CA LYS A 121 1.72 16.79 12.12
C LYS A 121 0.29 17.24 11.81
N PRO A 122 -0.56 17.36 12.83
CA PRO A 122 -1.86 18.02 12.72
C PRO A 122 -1.75 19.39 12.05
N GLY A 123 -2.70 19.70 11.17
CA GLY A 123 -2.70 20.91 10.35
C GLY A 123 -2.15 20.69 8.94
N SER A 124 -1.49 19.55 8.68
CA SER A 124 -1.15 19.16 7.31
C SER A 124 -2.42 18.87 6.51
N SER A 125 -2.49 19.39 5.30
CA SER A 125 -3.71 19.30 4.50
C SER A 125 -3.44 19.14 3.01
N CYS A 126 -4.44 18.58 2.33
CA CYS A 126 -4.57 18.51 0.89
C CYS A 126 -5.92 19.10 0.51
N LEU A 127 -5.94 20.04 -0.43
CA LEU A 127 -7.17 20.53 -1.05
C LEU A 127 -7.49 19.68 -2.28
N VAL A 128 -8.70 19.16 -2.32
CA VAL A 128 -9.21 18.39 -3.46
C VAL A 128 -10.60 18.96 -3.82
N ASN A 129 -10.71 19.57 -4.98
CA ASN A 129 -11.95 20.22 -5.44
C ASN A 129 -12.55 21.18 -4.40
N GLY A 130 -11.70 21.97 -3.74
CA GLY A 130 -12.12 22.93 -2.70
C GLY A 130 -12.45 22.29 -1.34
N ASN A 131 -12.53 20.97 -1.24
CA ASN A 131 -12.68 20.27 0.04
C ASN A 131 -11.32 20.07 0.70
N GLN A 132 -11.24 20.33 1.98
CA GLN A 132 -10.00 20.16 2.75
C GLN A 132 -9.95 18.77 3.39
N TYR A 133 -8.92 18.02 3.00
CA TYR A 133 -8.56 16.75 3.60
C TYR A 133 -7.35 16.95 4.52
N SER A 134 -7.32 16.24 5.64
CA SER A 134 -6.14 16.19 6.49
C SER A 134 -5.16 15.17 5.93
N THR A 135 -3.99 15.61 5.49
CA THR A 135 -2.90 14.71 5.07
C THR A 135 -2.27 14.09 6.31
N ARG A 136 -2.25 12.77 6.37
CA ARG A 136 -1.85 12.00 7.56
C ARG A 136 -0.45 11.47 7.47
N GLN A 137 -0.14 10.80 6.36
CA GLN A 137 1.12 10.09 6.18
C GLN A 137 1.34 9.76 4.70
N PHE A 138 2.55 9.37 4.36
CA PHE A 138 2.82 8.57 3.19
C PHE A 138 3.58 7.30 3.56
N HIS A 139 3.45 6.28 2.74
CA HIS A 139 4.12 5.00 2.93
C HIS A 139 4.46 4.36 1.59
N PHE A 140 5.25 3.30 1.63
CA PHE A 140 5.73 2.63 0.42
C PHE A 140 5.23 1.19 0.33
N HIS A 141 5.21 0.72 -0.92
CA HIS A 141 5.01 -0.67 -1.29
C HIS A 141 6.10 -1.10 -2.27
N THR A 142 6.70 -2.25 -2.00
CA THR A 142 7.68 -2.91 -2.87
C THR A 142 7.26 -4.36 -3.09
N PRO A 143 6.92 -4.75 -4.35
CA PRO A 143 6.75 -3.91 -5.55
C PRO A 143 5.49 -3.03 -5.50
N SER A 144 5.16 -2.36 -6.63
CA SER A 144 3.92 -1.58 -6.74
C SER A 144 2.69 -2.45 -6.53
N GLU A 145 1.66 -1.87 -5.91
CA GLU A 145 0.35 -2.49 -5.75
C GLU A 145 -0.50 -2.34 -7.01
N HIS A 146 -0.53 -1.13 -7.61
CA HIS A 146 -1.21 -0.92 -8.90
C HIS A 146 -0.35 -1.40 -10.06
N LEU A 147 -1.04 -1.94 -11.07
CA LEU A 147 -0.44 -2.24 -12.37
C LEU A 147 -0.96 -1.25 -13.42
N ILE A 148 -0.10 -0.91 -14.38
CA ILE A 148 -0.50 -0.16 -15.57
C ILE A 148 -0.28 -1.08 -16.78
N ASP A 149 -1.36 -1.40 -17.50
CA ASP A 149 -1.34 -2.31 -18.65
C ASP A 149 -0.67 -3.68 -18.35
N GLY A 150 -0.87 -4.18 -17.12
CA GLY A 150 -0.28 -5.43 -16.62
C GLY A 150 1.17 -5.32 -16.18
N MET A 151 1.79 -4.14 -16.23
CA MET A 151 3.15 -3.93 -15.75
C MET A 151 3.17 -3.62 -14.26
N THR A 152 4.05 -4.30 -13.53
CA THR A 152 4.42 -3.99 -12.15
C THR A 152 5.62 -3.05 -12.13
N PHE A 153 5.63 -2.11 -11.22
CA PHE A 153 6.76 -1.21 -10.98
C PHE A 153 7.54 -1.65 -9.74
N PRO A 154 8.84 -1.30 -9.64
CA PRO A 154 9.65 -1.69 -8.49
C PRO A 154 9.12 -1.16 -7.15
N MET A 155 8.46 -0.02 -7.14
CA MET A 155 7.97 0.60 -5.91
C MET A 155 6.78 1.53 -6.20
N GLU A 156 5.88 1.66 -5.23
CA GLU A 156 4.77 2.62 -5.23
C GLU A 156 4.71 3.34 -3.89
N MET A 157 4.39 4.62 -3.91
CA MET A 157 4.19 5.44 -2.72
C MET A 157 2.74 5.91 -2.66
N HIS A 158 2.12 5.79 -1.48
CA HIS A 158 0.77 6.27 -1.21
C HIS A 158 0.79 7.48 -0.27
N ILE A 159 0.23 8.60 -0.70
CA ILE A 159 -0.01 9.77 0.14
C ILE A 159 -1.45 9.73 0.60
N VAL A 160 -1.66 9.54 1.89
CA VAL A 160 -3.00 9.32 2.48
C VAL A 160 -3.53 10.60 3.10
N SER A 161 -4.69 11.04 2.61
CA SER A 161 -5.44 12.17 3.15
C SER A 161 -6.86 11.75 3.50
N VAL A 162 -7.40 12.25 4.62
CA VAL A 162 -8.73 11.91 5.13
C VAL A 162 -9.59 13.15 5.25
N LEU A 163 -10.84 13.06 4.79
CA LEU A 163 -11.83 14.11 4.98
C LEU A 163 -12.32 14.10 6.44
N ASN A 164 -12.03 15.18 7.14
CA ASN A 164 -12.51 15.38 8.49
C ASN A 164 -13.86 16.09 8.46
N ASP A 165 -14.92 15.32 8.24
CA ASP A 165 -16.29 15.83 8.37
C ASP A 165 -17.00 15.07 9.50
N SER A 166 -17.41 15.81 10.54
CA SER A 166 -18.14 15.26 11.68
C SER A 166 -19.54 14.72 11.33
N ASN A 167 -20.02 15.03 10.12
CA ASN A 167 -21.32 14.59 9.64
C ASN A 167 -21.26 13.26 8.86
N ILE A 168 -20.05 12.74 8.61
CA ILE A 168 -19.84 11.49 7.87
C ILE A 168 -19.65 10.34 8.86
N SER A 169 -20.45 9.30 8.74
CA SER A 169 -20.39 8.10 9.61
C SER A 169 -19.17 7.21 9.34
N SER A 170 -18.54 7.35 8.17
CA SER A 170 -17.35 6.60 7.77
C SER A 170 -16.32 7.56 7.18
N PRO A 171 -15.01 7.38 7.46
CA PRO A 171 -13.99 8.25 6.90
C PRO A 171 -13.96 8.12 5.38
N SER A 172 -13.86 9.26 4.68
CA SER A 172 -13.61 9.32 3.24
C SER A 172 -12.14 9.66 3.02
N TYR A 173 -11.47 8.87 2.20
CA TYR A 173 -10.05 9.03 1.91
C TYR A 173 -9.84 9.50 0.48
N VAL A 174 -8.81 10.33 0.29
CA VAL A 174 -8.13 10.52 -1.00
C VAL A 174 -6.72 9.98 -0.84
N VAL A 175 -6.35 9.05 -1.72
CA VAL A 175 -5.00 8.50 -1.74
C VAL A 175 -4.37 8.77 -3.10
N VAL A 176 -3.21 9.43 -3.07
CA VAL A 176 -2.41 9.69 -4.28
C VAL A 176 -1.34 8.62 -4.37
N GLY A 177 -1.38 7.82 -5.43
CA GLY A 177 -0.38 6.80 -5.75
C GLY A 177 0.64 7.34 -6.75
N ILE A 178 1.91 7.16 -6.44
CA ILE A 178 3.06 7.55 -7.27
C ILE A 178 3.90 6.30 -7.53
N LEU A 179 4.04 5.95 -8.80
CA LEU A 179 4.81 4.80 -9.26
C LEU A 179 6.27 5.18 -9.47
N PHE A 180 7.18 4.28 -9.11
CA PHE A 180 8.61 4.48 -9.28
C PHE A 180 9.21 3.43 -10.21
N LYS A 181 10.17 3.86 -11.03
CA LYS A 181 11.04 3.00 -11.83
C LYS A 181 12.49 3.16 -11.39
N MET A 182 13.32 2.18 -11.68
CA MET A 182 14.77 2.32 -11.49
C MET A 182 15.33 3.40 -12.41
N GLY A 183 16.19 4.24 -11.87
CA GLY A 183 16.80 5.34 -12.60
C GLY A 183 17.74 6.19 -11.75
N ALA A 184 17.67 7.50 -11.89
CA ALA A 184 18.48 8.43 -11.11
C ALA A 184 18.09 8.44 -9.61
N GLU A 185 19.06 8.79 -8.75
CA GLU A 185 18.81 8.98 -7.31
C GLU A 185 17.67 10.00 -7.09
N ASN A 186 16.68 9.61 -6.33
CA ASN A 186 15.56 10.45 -5.96
C ASN A 186 15.91 11.34 -4.77
N LYS A 187 15.90 12.65 -5.00
CA LYS A 187 16.29 13.62 -3.97
C LYS A 187 15.33 13.63 -2.78
N PHE A 188 14.04 13.49 -3.03
CA PHE A 188 13.03 13.43 -1.97
C PHE A 188 13.24 12.22 -1.06
N ILE A 189 13.44 11.03 -1.61
CA ILE A 189 13.72 9.81 -0.83
C ILE A 189 15.02 9.96 -0.04
N LYS A 190 16.05 10.56 -0.63
CA LYS A 190 17.35 10.78 0.01
C LYS A 190 17.26 11.58 1.31
N GLU A 191 16.28 12.48 1.44
CA GLU A 191 16.14 13.35 2.61
C GLU A 191 15.86 12.61 3.91
N PHE A 192 15.17 11.48 3.83
CA PHE A 192 14.73 10.73 5.01
C PHE A 192 15.18 9.26 5.05
N LEU A 193 15.60 8.67 3.93
CA LEU A 193 15.92 7.24 3.83
C LEU A 193 16.86 6.74 4.92
N ASN A 194 17.95 7.49 5.18
CA ASN A 194 18.94 7.12 6.20
C ASN A 194 18.50 7.41 7.65
N LYS A 195 17.29 7.94 7.82
CA LYS A 195 16.70 8.24 9.13
C LYS A 195 15.61 7.24 9.51
N ILE A 196 15.22 6.40 8.58
CA ILE A 196 14.27 5.33 8.85
C ILE A 196 14.91 4.34 9.83
N PRO A 197 14.29 4.05 10.98
CA PRO A 197 14.82 3.07 11.91
C PRO A 197 14.90 1.67 11.27
N HIS A 198 15.97 0.93 11.59
CA HIS A 198 16.10 -0.46 11.12
C HIS A 198 15.23 -1.44 11.91
N GLU A 199 14.90 -1.11 13.14
CA GLU A 199 14.11 -1.97 14.02
C GLU A 199 12.61 -1.70 13.85
N GLU A 200 11.82 -2.76 13.79
CA GLU A 200 10.36 -2.68 13.77
C GLU A 200 9.85 -1.93 15.02
N GLY A 201 8.88 -1.05 14.81
CA GLY A 201 8.32 -0.16 15.84
C GLY A 201 9.21 1.05 16.16
N GLY A 202 10.37 1.17 15.49
CA GLY A 202 11.23 2.34 15.61
C GLY A 202 10.61 3.59 14.99
N LYS A 203 10.85 4.75 15.62
CA LYS A 203 10.40 6.08 15.16
C LYS A 203 11.54 7.09 15.28
N THR A 204 11.74 7.88 14.23
CA THR A 204 12.73 8.96 14.19
C THR A 204 12.03 10.26 13.80
N GLU A 205 12.16 11.28 14.65
CA GLU A 205 11.66 12.62 14.33
C GLU A 205 12.39 13.22 13.14
N LEU A 206 11.63 13.81 12.21
CA LEU A 206 12.15 14.52 11.06
C LEU A 206 12.07 16.03 11.27
N LYS A 207 13.05 16.74 10.70
CA LYS A 207 13.12 18.20 10.79
C LYS A 207 12.23 18.84 9.73
N SER A 208 11.76 20.04 10.04
CA SER A 208 11.03 20.85 9.06
C SER A 208 11.86 21.03 7.77
N GLY A 209 11.22 20.76 6.63
CA GLY A 209 11.84 20.80 5.31
C GLY A 209 12.39 19.46 4.81
N GLU A 210 12.42 18.43 5.66
CA GLU A 210 12.72 17.06 5.23
C GLU A 210 11.44 16.37 4.74
N ALA A 211 11.56 15.47 3.76
CA ALA A 211 10.44 14.76 3.14
C ALA A 211 9.30 15.69 2.68
N ASN A 212 9.67 16.78 2.02
CA ASN A 212 8.71 17.75 1.52
C ASN A 212 8.01 17.23 0.26
N LEU A 213 6.71 16.98 0.32
CA LEU A 213 5.93 16.49 -0.82
C LEU A 213 6.00 17.43 -2.04
N GLN A 214 6.20 18.72 -1.84
CA GLN A 214 6.34 19.66 -2.97
C GLN A 214 7.59 19.33 -3.80
N ASP A 215 8.69 18.89 -3.17
CA ASP A 215 9.91 18.51 -3.86
C ASP A 215 9.72 17.24 -4.68
N LEU A 216 8.92 16.30 -4.18
CA LEU A 216 8.51 15.14 -4.95
C LEU A 216 7.65 15.52 -6.18
N LEU A 217 6.66 16.39 -5.99
CA LEU A 217 5.79 16.84 -7.08
C LEU A 217 6.56 17.64 -8.15
N MET A 218 7.62 18.36 -7.77
CA MET A 218 8.49 19.04 -8.73
C MET A 218 9.32 18.11 -9.62
N LEU A 219 9.44 16.83 -9.28
CA LEU A 219 10.05 15.82 -10.15
C LEU A 219 9.15 15.43 -11.32
N ILE A 220 7.85 15.71 -11.22
CA ILE A 220 6.88 15.48 -12.29
C ILE A 220 6.94 16.67 -13.25
N PRO A 221 7.09 16.44 -14.58
CA PRO A 221 7.05 17.52 -15.57
C PRO A 221 5.79 18.37 -15.42
N LYS A 222 5.91 19.69 -15.54
CA LYS A 222 4.81 20.64 -15.28
C LYS A 222 3.57 20.37 -16.13
N ASP A 223 3.75 19.94 -17.36
CA ASP A 223 2.70 19.57 -18.31
C ASP A 223 2.02 18.24 -17.96
N GLN A 224 2.60 17.44 -17.04
CA GLN A 224 2.09 16.15 -16.59
C GLN A 224 1.61 16.15 -15.14
N GLN A 225 1.74 17.27 -14.42
CA GLN A 225 1.33 17.34 -13.00
C GLN A 225 -0.18 17.20 -12.79
N HIS A 226 -0.96 17.31 -13.88
CA HIS A 226 -2.40 17.10 -13.86
C HIS A 226 -2.83 15.83 -14.58
N SER A 227 -1.88 15.01 -15.00
CA SER A 227 -2.12 13.75 -15.69
C SER A 227 -2.19 12.58 -14.72
N TYR A 228 -3.38 12.02 -14.52
CA TYR A 228 -3.60 10.93 -13.57
C TYR A 228 -4.75 10.02 -14.01
N TYR A 229 -4.79 8.82 -13.43
CA TYR A 229 -5.96 7.94 -13.42
C TYR A 229 -6.69 8.11 -12.10
N THR A 230 -8.02 8.01 -12.12
CA THR A 230 -8.81 8.06 -10.88
C THR A 230 -9.94 7.04 -10.89
N TYR A 231 -10.21 6.46 -9.72
CA TYR A 231 -11.28 5.50 -9.51
C TYR A 231 -11.68 5.43 -8.03
N HIS A 232 -12.86 4.89 -7.74
CA HIS A 232 -13.29 4.61 -6.37
C HIS A 232 -12.92 3.17 -5.99
N GLY A 233 -12.30 3.02 -4.82
CA GLY A 233 -11.79 1.75 -4.33
C GLY A 233 -11.73 1.67 -2.81
N SER A 234 -10.82 0.82 -2.32
CA SER A 234 -10.65 0.52 -0.91
C SER A 234 -9.26 0.89 -0.40
N LEU A 235 -9.08 0.86 0.92
CA LEU A 235 -7.75 0.69 1.51
C LEU A 235 -7.16 -0.65 1.03
N THR A 236 -5.84 -0.71 0.87
CA THR A 236 -5.12 -1.93 0.48
C THR A 236 -4.64 -2.74 1.69
N THR A 237 -4.91 -2.23 2.90
CA THR A 237 -4.65 -2.90 4.18
C THR A 237 -5.96 -3.16 4.92
N PRO A 238 -6.01 -4.16 5.82
CA PRO A 238 -7.19 -4.41 6.64
C PRO A 238 -7.68 -3.17 7.39
N PRO A 239 -8.97 -2.91 7.46
CA PRO A 239 -10.12 -3.76 7.08
C PRO A 239 -10.58 -3.63 5.62
N TYR A 240 -9.76 -3.08 4.69
CA TYR A 240 -10.06 -2.95 3.26
C TYR A 240 -11.32 -2.11 2.96
N THR A 241 -11.55 -1.07 3.75
CA THR A 241 -12.74 -0.21 3.68
C THR A 241 -12.87 0.47 2.33
N GLU A 242 -14.03 0.36 1.68
CA GLU A 242 -14.32 0.87 0.32
C GLU A 242 -14.73 2.35 0.32
N THR A 243 -13.89 3.22 0.85
CA THR A 243 -14.14 4.66 0.98
C THR A 243 -13.00 5.50 0.43
N VAL A 244 -12.22 4.94 -0.51
CA VAL A 244 -11.04 5.59 -1.06
C VAL A 244 -11.31 6.11 -2.47
N HIS A 245 -11.05 7.40 -2.67
CA HIS A 245 -10.89 7.98 -3.99
C HIS A 245 -9.40 7.93 -4.36
N TRP A 246 -9.06 7.01 -5.24
CA TRP A 246 -7.71 6.82 -5.74
C TRP A 246 -7.36 7.79 -6.85
N VAL A 247 -6.14 8.32 -6.81
CA VAL A 247 -5.53 9.16 -7.83
C VAL A 247 -4.14 8.63 -8.12
N ILE A 248 -3.97 7.96 -9.26
CA ILE A 248 -2.69 7.38 -9.66
C ILE A 248 -2.04 8.29 -10.69
N VAL A 249 -0.93 8.90 -10.31
CA VAL A 249 -0.17 9.80 -11.18
C VAL A 249 0.38 9.02 -12.38
N LYS A 250 0.17 9.53 -13.61
CA LYS A 250 0.63 8.83 -14.82
C LYS A 250 2.15 8.88 -14.99
N SER A 251 2.77 9.96 -14.54
CA SER A 251 4.23 10.11 -14.58
C SER A 251 4.89 9.16 -13.61
N VAL A 252 5.73 8.25 -14.14
CA VAL A 252 6.54 7.35 -13.32
C VAL A 252 7.82 8.06 -12.91
N VAL A 253 8.03 8.21 -11.61
CA VAL A 253 9.19 8.90 -11.03
C VAL A 253 10.39 7.95 -10.94
N GLU A 254 11.60 8.47 -11.00
CA GLU A 254 12.82 7.67 -10.84
C GLU A 254 13.25 7.60 -9.37
N ALA A 255 13.77 6.42 -8.99
CA ALA A 255 14.55 6.21 -7.78
C ALA A 255 15.74 5.30 -8.12
N SER A 256 16.88 5.47 -7.43
CA SER A 256 18.01 4.58 -7.66
C SER A 256 17.72 3.16 -7.16
N GLU A 257 18.41 2.18 -7.74
CA GLU A 257 18.34 0.79 -7.30
C GLU A 257 18.63 0.68 -5.80
N ASP A 258 19.66 1.36 -5.31
CA ASP A 258 20.02 1.36 -3.89
C ASP A 258 18.89 1.89 -2.99
N GLN A 259 18.16 2.92 -3.43
CA GLN A 259 17.03 3.48 -2.68
C GLN A 259 15.86 2.50 -2.62
N ILE A 260 15.51 1.89 -3.75
CA ILE A 260 14.43 0.90 -3.83
C ILE A 260 14.77 -0.32 -2.97
N MET A 261 15.98 -0.87 -3.13
CA MET A 261 16.44 -2.02 -2.35
C MET A 261 16.54 -1.73 -0.84
N ALA A 262 16.92 -0.49 -0.46
CA ALA A 262 16.97 -0.11 0.95
C ALA A 262 15.58 -0.08 1.59
N ILE A 263 14.56 0.40 0.88
CA ILE A 263 13.16 0.39 1.33
C ILE A 263 12.65 -1.05 1.36
N GLU A 264 12.81 -1.82 0.28
CA GLU A 264 12.41 -3.23 0.20
C GLU A 264 13.02 -4.08 1.32
N LYS A 265 14.29 -3.83 1.67
CA LYS A 265 14.95 -4.54 2.76
C LYS A 265 14.30 -4.31 4.12
N LEU A 266 13.70 -3.15 4.33
CA LEU A 266 13.05 -2.78 5.60
C LEU A 266 11.60 -3.28 5.69
N GLU A 267 10.86 -3.24 4.59
CA GLU A 267 9.43 -3.57 4.59
C GLU A 267 9.08 -4.93 3.93
N GLY A 268 10.02 -5.50 3.17
CA GLY A 268 9.80 -6.72 2.40
C GLY A 268 8.82 -6.52 1.23
N ASN A 269 8.36 -7.62 0.66
CA ASN A 269 7.27 -7.58 -0.31
C ASN A 269 5.94 -7.44 0.43
N ASN A 270 5.37 -6.24 0.41
CA ASN A 270 4.17 -5.87 1.14
C ASN A 270 2.98 -5.50 0.23
N ALA A 271 3.13 -5.68 -1.09
CA ALA A 271 2.09 -5.37 -2.05
C ALA A 271 0.91 -6.34 -1.95
N ARG A 272 -0.30 -5.80 -1.82
CA ARG A 272 -1.53 -6.58 -1.97
C ARG A 272 -1.72 -6.95 -3.44
N HIS A 273 -2.18 -8.16 -3.70
CA HIS A 273 -2.52 -8.59 -5.06
C HIS A 273 -3.64 -7.72 -5.65
N VAL A 274 -3.57 -7.51 -6.98
CA VAL A 274 -4.59 -6.75 -7.71
C VAL A 274 -5.96 -7.40 -7.57
N GLN A 275 -6.97 -6.55 -7.49
CA GLN A 275 -8.37 -6.93 -7.35
C GLN A 275 -9.12 -6.69 -8.65
N ALA A 276 -10.21 -7.42 -8.86
CA ALA A 276 -11.04 -7.27 -10.04
C ALA A 276 -11.66 -5.87 -10.10
N LEU A 277 -11.68 -5.27 -11.28
CA LEU A 277 -12.27 -3.95 -11.50
C LEU A 277 -13.81 -4.00 -11.38
N HIS A 278 -14.42 -5.14 -11.73
CA HIS A 278 -15.87 -5.28 -11.85
C HIS A 278 -16.47 -4.20 -12.76
N ASP A 279 -17.62 -3.63 -12.39
CA ASP A 279 -18.33 -2.61 -13.18
C ASP A 279 -17.82 -1.17 -12.94
N ARG A 280 -16.70 -1.03 -12.18
CA ARG A 280 -16.13 0.29 -11.92
C ARG A 280 -15.46 0.87 -13.17
N LYS A 281 -15.59 2.18 -13.33
CA LYS A 281 -14.85 2.93 -14.34
C LYS A 281 -13.56 3.48 -13.75
N VAL A 282 -12.50 3.44 -14.56
CA VAL A 282 -11.28 4.21 -14.33
C VAL A 282 -11.32 5.40 -15.28
N TYR A 283 -11.13 6.60 -14.75
CA TYR A 283 -11.11 7.83 -15.54
C TYR A 283 -9.67 8.27 -15.78
N SER A 284 -9.43 8.84 -16.95
CA SER A 284 -8.14 9.36 -17.36
C SER A 284 -8.23 10.88 -17.51
N GLN A 285 -7.34 11.59 -16.86
CA GLN A 285 -7.16 13.03 -16.99
C GLN A 285 -5.79 13.33 -17.62
N GLU A 286 -5.75 14.39 -18.43
CA GLU A 286 -4.53 14.88 -19.08
C GLU A 286 -4.21 16.30 -18.57
#